data_9c24abd1d584c9d83462425c4efef9d4
#
_entry.id   9c24abd1d584c9d83462425c4efef9d4
#
_cell.length_a   1.000
_cell.length_b   1.000
_cell.length_c   1.000
_cell.angle_alpha   90.00
_cell.angle_beta   90.00
_cell.angle_gamma   90.00
#
_symmetry.space_group_name_H-M   'P 1'
#
loop_
_entity.id
_entity.type
_entity.pdbx_description
1 polymer ?
#
loop_
_entity_poly.entity_id
_entity_poly.type
_entity_poly.pdbx_seq_one_letter_code
_entity_poly.pdbx_strand_id
1 'polypeptide(L)'
;MAGTWSINEVITDTPTVGDGWLARSFVEKGLWMNMSISPASSANLEWFVNTLCAAEVDAARREGRSPYAFIDHEVGAVGDDDHPAVFVPFLYGNPYGYDASAVFSGLRAWHTRGNVLRAIYEGIAFTHKIHCDWLVDAMAVTEARVVGGVANSKIWPQLFADAMNLPILIPDVKEGGALGTAMLAAVGAGAYPNLAAAAAAMGSSARQVDPTPEGVEKMAQRYAAFSQQISVEEPWWRDNK
;
A
#
# COMPACT_ATOMS: atom_id res chain seq x y z
N MET A 1 -0.14 6.48 -2.14
CA MET A 1 -0.97 5.82 -3.18
C MET A 1 -0.62 4.34 -3.21
N ALA A 2 -1.60 3.48 -3.09
CA ALA A 2 -1.42 2.04 -3.14
C ALA A 2 -2.08 1.48 -4.42
N GLY A 3 -1.32 1.53 -5.48
CA GLY A 3 -1.66 1.06 -6.82
C GLY A 3 -0.58 0.10 -7.32
N THR A 4 -0.23 0.15 -8.60
CA THR A 4 0.87 -0.65 -9.18
C THR A 4 2.17 -0.46 -8.40
N TRP A 5 2.49 0.81 -8.05
CA TRP A 5 3.62 1.19 -7.21
C TRP A 5 3.17 1.52 -5.79
N SER A 6 4.06 1.30 -4.83
CA SER A 6 3.99 1.87 -3.49
C SER A 6 4.50 3.31 -3.56
N ILE A 7 3.60 4.29 -3.45
CA ILE A 7 3.95 5.71 -3.46
C ILE A 7 3.45 6.31 -2.15
N ASN A 8 4.39 6.73 -1.30
CA ASN A 8 4.13 7.28 0.02
C ASN A 8 4.71 8.70 0.07
N GLU A 9 3.90 9.68 0.44
CA GLU A 9 4.22 11.08 0.28
C GLU A 9 3.77 11.89 1.50
N VAL A 10 4.62 12.83 1.92
CA VAL A 10 4.30 13.84 2.94
C VAL A 10 4.63 15.22 2.37
N ILE A 11 3.68 16.14 2.44
CA ILE A 11 3.87 17.53 2.01
C ILE A 11 4.27 18.37 3.22
N THR A 12 5.36 19.12 3.09
CA THR A 12 5.93 19.98 4.15
C THR A 12 6.26 21.36 3.60
N ASP A 13 6.45 22.35 4.46
CA ASP A 13 6.90 23.69 4.12
C ASP A 13 8.42 23.80 3.99
N THR A 14 9.15 22.79 4.46
CA THR A 14 10.61 22.69 4.37
C THR A 14 11.02 21.34 3.78
N PRO A 15 12.07 21.30 2.92
CA PRO A 15 12.58 20.03 2.41
C PRO A 15 13.24 19.23 3.53
N THR A 16 12.86 17.98 3.67
CA THR A 16 13.48 17.05 4.61
C THR A 16 14.27 16.01 3.82
N VAL A 17 15.52 15.77 4.20
CA VAL A 17 16.42 14.84 3.51
C VAL A 17 16.64 13.61 4.38
N GLY A 18 16.58 12.43 3.78
CA GLY A 18 16.85 11.15 4.43
C GLY A 18 17.18 10.06 3.40
N ASP A 19 17.71 8.95 3.87
CA ASP A 19 18.17 7.86 3.00
C ASP A 19 17.03 7.06 2.35
N GLY A 20 15.83 7.11 2.94
CA GLY A 20 14.66 6.34 2.50
C GLY A 20 13.68 7.09 1.59
N TRP A 21 13.91 8.38 1.29
CA TRP A 21 12.99 9.19 0.49
C TRP A 21 13.70 10.32 -0.28
N LEU A 22 12.96 10.88 -1.23
CA LEU A 22 13.38 12.04 -2.03
C LEU A 22 12.55 13.26 -1.63
N ALA A 23 13.18 14.43 -1.48
CA ALA A 23 12.48 15.71 -1.39
C ALA A 23 12.43 16.38 -2.77
N ARG A 24 11.24 16.78 -3.21
CA ARG A 24 10.99 17.50 -4.46
C ARG A 24 10.17 18.74 -4.20
N SER A 25 10.29 19.76 -5.06
CA SER A 25 9.35 20.88 -5.03
C SER A 25 7.93 20.36 -5.33
N PHE A 26 6.97 20.78 -4.53
CA PHE A 26 5.56 20.54 -4.82
C PHE A 26 5.05 21.55 -5.85
N VAL A 27 3.87 21.30 -6.40
CA VAL A 27 3.25 22.20 -7.42
C VAL A 27 2.86 23.57 -6.84
N GLU A 28 2.68 23.66 -5.54
CA GLU A 28 2.43 24.92 -4.83
C GLU A 28 3.76 25.49 -4.31
N LYS A 29 4.02 26.76 -4.61
CA LYS A 29 5.27 27.43 -4.26
C LYS A 29 5.48 27.46 -2.74
N GLY A 30 6.67 27.04 -2.31
CA GLY A 30 7.04 27.00 -0.89
C GLY A 30 6.70 25.69 -0.20
N LEU A 31 6.06 24.74 -0.90
CA LEU A 31 5.82 23.39 -0.40
C LEU A 31 6.74 22.37 -1.06
N TRP A 32 7.03 21.33 -0.31
CA TRP A 32 7.89 20.22 -0.70
C TRP A 32 7.17 18.89 -0.56
N MET A 33 7.38 18.02 -1.52
CA MET A 33 6.88 16.65 -1.51
C MET A 33 8.02 15.72 -1.13
N ASN A 34 7.93 15.12 0.04
CA ASN A 34 8.86 14.09 0.51
C ASN A 34 8.24 12.74 0.14
N MET A 35 8.92 11.99 -0.73
CA MET A 35 8.34 10.83 -1.38
C MET A 35 9.25 9.61 -1.23
N SER A 36 8.70 8.54 -0.64
CA SER A 36 9.32 7.22 -0.54
C SER A 36 8.55 6.23 -1.40
N ILE A 37 9.23 5.59 -2.36
CA ILE A 37 8.58 4.80 -3.40
C ILE A 37 9.32 3.50 -3.71
N SER A 38 8.55 2.48 -4.11
CA SER A 38 9.09 1.26 -4.73
C SER A 38 8.05 0.61 -5.65
N PRO A 39 8.45 -0.29 -6.56
CA PRO A 39 7.50 -1.04 -7.39
C PRO A 39 6.84 -2.22 -6.65
N ALA A 40 7.08 -2.36 -5.34
CA ALA A 40 6.59 -3.47 -4.52
C ALA A 40 5.20 -3.16 -3.90
N SER A 41 4.14 -3.10 -4.71
CA SER A 41 2.78 -2.87 -4.26
C SER A 41 1.77 -3.80 -4.97
N SER A 42 0.56 -3.34 -5.29
CA SER A 42 -0.54 -4.19 -5.79
C SER A 42 -0.25 -4.88 -7.13
N ALA A 43 0.79 -4.47 -7.88
CA ALA A 43 1.26 -5.23 -9.04
C ALA A 43 1.63 -6.69 -8.69
N ASN A 44 2.12 -6.94 -7.46
CA ASN A 44 2.40 -8.30 -6.98
C ASN A 44 1.12 -9.13 -6.84
N LEU A 45 0.04 -8.54 -6.33
CA LEU A 45 -1.27 -9.20 -6.29
C LEU A 45 -1.81 -9.44 -7.70
N GLU A 46 -1.71 -8.47 -8.58
CA GLU A 46 -2.15 -8.58 -9.98
C GLU A 46 -1.42 -9.73 -10.70
N TRP A 47 -0.11 -9.84 -10.50
CA TRP A 47 0.67 -10.96 -11.04
C TRP A 47 0.14 -12.31 -10.55
N PHE A 48 -0.10 -12.45 -9.23
CA PHE A 48 -0.61 -13.68 -8.64
C PHE A 48 -1.99 -14.03 -9.22
N VAL A 49 -2.89 -13.07 -9.28
CA VAL A 49 -4.26 -13.26 -9.79
C VAL A 49 -4.23 -13.68 -11.26
N ASN A 50 -3.47 -12.99 -12.08
CA ASN A 50 -3.41 -13.28 -13.51
C ASN A 50 -2.68 -14.60 -13.83
N THR A 51 -1.74 -15.02 -12.98
CA THR A 51 -0.92 -16.21 -13.21
C THR A 51 -1.56 -17.47 -12.61
N LEU A 52 -2.16 -17.36 -11.42
CA LEU A 52 -2.56 -18.52 -10.62
C LEU A 52 -4.08 -18.61 -10.35
N CYS A 53 -4.86 -17.57 -10.73
CA CYS A 53 -6.31 -17.53 -10.51
C CYS A 53 -7.11 -17.31 -11.81
N ALA A 54 -6.63 -17.88 -12.92
CA ALA A 54 -7.24 -17.68 -14.25
C ALA A 54 -8.72 -18.09 -14.30
N ALA A 55 -9.11 -19.18 -13.64
CA ALA A 55 -10.48 -19.66 -13.62
C ALA A 55 -11.45 -18.67 -12.94
N GLU A 56 -11.01 -18.07 -11.83
CA GLU A 56 -11.79 -17.07 -11.09
C GLU A 56 -11.88 -15.76 -11.86
N VAL A 57 -10.79 -15.35 -12.51
CA VAL A 57 -10.77 -14.18 -13.40
C VAL A 57 -11.74 -14.33 -14.54
N ASP A 58 -11.77 -15.50 -15.19
CA ASP A 58 -12.68 -15.78 -16.29
C ASP A 58 -14.13 -15.89 -15.81
N ALA A 59 -14.37 -16.46 -14.64
CA ALA A 59 -15.71 -16.51 -14.05
C ALA A 59 -16.22 -15.10 -13.72
N ALA A 60 -15.41 -14.27 -13.07
CA ALA A 60 -15.74 -12.90 -12.73
C ALA A 60 -16.04 -12.06 -13.98
N ARG A 61 -15.21 -12.21 -15.04
CA ARG A 61 -15.39 -11.52 -16.32
C ARG A 61 -16.73 -11.90 -16.98
N ARG A 62 -17.09 -13.18 -16.99
CA ARG A 62 -18.37 -13.66 -17.55
C ARG A 62 -19.58 -13.09 -16.79
N GLU A 63 -19.43 -12.85 -15.50
CA GLU A 63 -20.48 -12.33 -14.63
C GLU A 63 -20.47 -10.80 -14.50
N GLY A 64 -19.59 -10.11 -15.22
CA GLY A 64 -19.43 -8.64 -15.14
C GLY A 64 -18.98 -8.12 -13.77
N ARG A 65 -18.32 -8.99 -12.97
CA ARG A 65 -17.79 -8.66 -11.64
C ARG A 65 -16.30 -8.38 -11.67
N SER A 66 -15.82 -7.64 -10.66
CA SER A 66 -14.40 -7.46 -10.46
C SER A 66 -13.73 -8.81 -10.14
N PRO A 67 -12.59 -9.15 -10.78
CA PRO A 67 -11.84 -10.35 -10.44
C PRO A 67 -11.27 -10.31 -9.01
N TYR A 68 -11.17 -9.13 -8.39
CA TYR A 68 -10.68 -8.99 -7.03
C TYR A 68 -11.74 -9.21 -5.95
N ALA A 69 -13.02 -9.30 -6.32
CA ALA A 69 -14.12 -9.50 -5.35
C ALA A 69 -14.04 -10.84 -4.60
N PHE A 70 -13.53 -11.90 -5.25
CA PHE A 70 -13.35 -13.19 -4.59
C PHE A 70 -12.19 -13.18 -3.58
N ILE A 71 -11.17 -12.33 -3.79
CA ILE A 71 -9.99 -12.25 -2.94
C ILE A 71 -10.38 -11.77 -1.55
N ASP A 72 -11.12 -10.67 -1.45
CA ASP A 72 -11.62 -10.16 -0.18
C ASP A 72 -12.45 -11.21 0.56
N HIS A 73 -13.26 -12.00 -0.18
CA HIS A 73 -14.04 -13.09 0.41
C HIS A 73 -13.13 -14.20 0.98
N GLU A 74 -12.13 -14.65 0.22
CA GLU A 74 -11.24 -15.72 0.66
C GLU A 74 -10.29 -15.26 1.80
N VAL A 75 -9.76 -14.05 1.71
CA VAL A 75 -8.94 -13.46 2.78
C VAL A 75 -9.75 -13.25 4.05
N GLY A 76 -11.01 -12.79 3.92
CA GLY A 76 -11.91 -12.61 5.05
C GLY A 76 -12.37 -13.91 5.73
N ALA A 77 -12.33 -15.03 4.99
CA ALA A 77 -12.64 -16.35 5.53
C ALA A 77 -11.47 -17.01 6.28
N VAL A 78 -10.25 -16.46 6.17
CA VAL A 78 -9.08 -16.97 6.90
C VAL A 78 -9.19 -16.58 8.37
N GLY A 79 -9.24 -17.57 9.24
CA GLY A 79 -9.20 -17.39 10.69
C GLY A 79 -7.81 -16.96 11.20
N ASP A 80 -7.70 -16.90 12.49
CA ASP A 80 -6.40 -16.70 13.13
C ASP A 80 -5.51 -17.93 12.91
N ASP A 81 -4.26 -17.66 12.58
CA ASP A 81 -3.25 -18.68 12.31
C ASP A 81 -2.00 -18.32 13.14
N ASP A 82 -1.60 -19.26 14.02
CA ASP A 82 -0.40 -19.13 14.85
C ASP A 82 0.89 -19.23 14.03
N HIS A 83 0.79 -19.73 12.79
CA HIS A 83 1.91 -19.90 11.86
C HIS A 83 1.58 -19.32 10.47
N PRO A 84 1.37 -18.01 10.38
CA PRO A 84 0.99 -17.40 9.11
C PRO A 84 2.09 -17.55 8.05
N ALA A 85 1.68 -17.76 6.80
CA ALA A 85 2.59 -17.66 5.69
C ALA A 85 3.05 -16.20 5.53
N VAL A 86 4.30 -16.01 5.10
CA VAL A 86 4.90 -14.71 4.81
C VAL A 86 5.12 -14.58 3.31
N PHE A 87 4.78 -13.42 2.76
CA PHE A 87 5.11 -13.06 1.38
C PHE A 87 5.93 -11.78 1.35
N VAL A 88 7.11 -11.84 0.71
CA VAL A 88 7.96 -10.68 0.41
C VAL A 88 7.69 -10.25 -1.03
N PRO A 89 7.04 -9.08 -1.29
CA PRO A 89 6.48 -8.72 -2.59
C PRO A 89 7.50 -8.05 -3.53
N PHE A 90 8.65 -8.65 -3.77
CA PHE A 90 9.72 -8.05 -4.55
C PHE A 90 9.80 -8.57 -6.00
N LEU A 91 8.63 -8.88 -6.63
CA LEU A 91 8.57 -9.33 -8.02
C LEU A 91 9.10 -8.30 -9.02
N TYR A 92 8.92 -7.01 -8.72
CA TYR A 92 9.24 -5.90 -9.63
C TYR A 92 10.33 -4.99 -9.09
N GLY A 93 10.89 -5.32 -7.93
CA GLY A 93 11.89 -4.54 -7.20
C GLY A 93 11.53 -4.34 -5.75
N ASN A 94 12.36 -3.64 -5.01
CA ASN A 94 12.29 -3.50 -3.56
C ASN A 94 12.67 -2.08 -3.11
N PRO A 95 12.43 -1.71 -1.83
CA PRO A 95 12.78 -0.38 -1.30
C PRO A 95 14.27 -0.17 -1.01
N TYR A 96 15.11 -1.20 -1.07
CA TYR A 96 16.49 -1.16 -0.56
C TYR A 96 17.56 -0.92 -1.62
N GLY A 97 17.18 -0.85 -2.91
CA GLY A 97 18.09 -0.49 -4.02
C GLY A 97 19.06 -1.57 -4.49
N TYR A 98 18.99 -2.80 -3.96
CA TYR A 98 19.71 -3.97 -4.50
C TYR A 98 18.75 -4.89 -5.27
N ASP A 99 19.30 -5.84 -6.04
CA ASP A 99 18.47 -6.83 -6.72
C ASP A 99 17.89 -7.82 -5.71
N ALA A 100 16.59 -8.10 -5.81
CA ALA A 100 15.89 -9.02 -4.93
C ALA A 100 14.69 -9.63 -5.67
N SER A 101 14.28 -10.81 -5.23
CA SER A 101 13.12 -11.53 -5.75
C SER A 101 12.05 -11.74 -4.69
N ALA A 102 10.82 -12.00 -5.15
CA ALA A 102 9.72 -12.33 -4.23
C ALA A 102 9.94 -13.70 -3.58
N VAL A 103 9.49 -13.82 -2.33
CA VAL A 103 9.59 -15.05 -1.54
C VAL A 103 8.26 -15.35 -0.87
N PHE A 104 7.82 -16.62 -0.94
CA PHE A 104 6.83 -17.19 -0.04
C PHE A 104 7.55 -18.08 0.97
N SER A 105 7.26 -17.87 2.26
CA SER A 105 7.84 -18.61 3.38
C SER A 105 6.77 -19.07 4.35
N GLY A 106 7.08 -20.08 5.16
CA GLY A 106 6.21 -20.55 6.23
C GLY A 106 4.98 -21.34 5.79
N LEU A 107 4.83 -21.70 4.50
CA LEU A 107 3.70 -22.49 4.02
C LEU A 107 3.63 -23.86 4.71
N ARG A 108 2.42 -24.28 5.08
CA ARG A 108 2.10 -25.54 5.73
C ARG A 108 0.97 -26.26 4.97
N ALA A 109 0.83 -27.57 5.20
CA ALA A 109 -0.15 -28.41 4.49
C ALA A 109 -1.61 -28.01 4.73
N TRP A 110 -1.91 -27.32 5.81
CA TRP A 110 -3.26 -26.83 6.11
C TRP A 110 -3.57 -25.44 5.54
N HIS A 111 -2.57 -24.73 5.00
CA HIS A 111 -2.82 -23.43 4.38
C HIS A 111 -3.64 -23.60 3.11
N THR A 112 -4.67 -22.79 3.00
CA THR A 112 -5.52 -22.66 1.82
C THR A 112 -5.03 -21.54 0.91
N ARG A 113 -5.63 -21.39 -0.26
CA ARG A 113 -5.38 -20.21 -1.13
C ARG A 113 -5.68 -18.89 -0.40
N GLY A 114 -6.69 -18.87 0.47
CA GLY A 114 -6.99 -17.70 1.30
C GLY A 114 -5.83 -17.28 2.18
N ASN A 115 -5.10 -18.22 2.79
CA ASN A 115 -3.89 -17.92 3.57
C ASN A 115 -2.78 -17.32 2.70
N VAL A 116 -2.59 -17.83 1.49
CA VAL A 116 -1.61 -17.30 0.53
C VAL A 116 -1.98 -15.87 0.11
N LEU A 117 -3.24 -15.63 -0.24
CA LEU A 117 -3.75 -14.30 -0.59
C LEU A 117 -3.64 -13.31 0.57
N ARG A 118 -3.88 -13.77 1.80
CA ARG A 118 -3.68 -12.96 3.00
C ARG A 118 -2.22 -12.59 3.18
N ALA A 119 -1.30 -13.51 3.00
CA ALA A 119 0.14 -13.23 3.04
C ALA A 119 0.54 -12.16 2.01
N ILE A 120 -0.05 -12.20 0.80
CA ILE A 120 0.17 -11.16 -0.23
C ILE A 120 -0.37 -9.79 0.24
N TYR A 121 -1.58 -9.75 0.82
CA TYR A 121 -2.15 -8.52 1.36
C TYR A 121 -1.27 -7.91 2.44
N GLU A 122 -0.83 -8.72 3.39
CA GLU A 122 0.03 -8.30 4.49
C GLU A 122 1.42 -7.87 3.99
N GLY A 123 2.04 -8.63 3.10
CA GLY A 123 3.35 -8.29 2.53
C GLY A 123 3.34 -6.94 1.78
N ILE A 124 2.27 -6.65 1.03
CA ILE A 124 2.11 -5.35 0.38
C ILE A 124 1.91 -4.24 1.43
N ALA A 125 1.07 -4.45 2.46
CA ALA A 125 0.91 -3.48 3.53
C ALA A 125 2.22 -3.22 4.28
N PHE A 126 3.03 -4.26 4.52
CA PHE A 126 4.34 -4.14 5.16
C PHE A 126 5.38 -3.40 4.31
N THR A 127 5.33 -3.54 3.00
CA THR A 127 6.18 -2.73 2.12
C THR A 127 5.81 -1.25 2.21
N HIS A 128 4.52 -0.92 2.23
CA HIS A 128 4.08 0.45 2.50
C HIS A 128 4.49 0.92 3.90
N LYS A 129 4.43 0.04 4.91
CA LYS A 129 4.90 0.34 6.26
C LYS A 129 6.38 0.72 6.29
N ILE A 130 7.26 0.00 5.60
CA ILE A 130 8.69 0.36 5.50
C ILE A 130 8.83 1.82 5.04
N HIS A 131 8.15 2.19 3.96
CA HIS A 131 8.21 3.56 3.44
C HIS A 131 7.58 4.59 4.39
N CYS A 132 6.45 4.24 5.00
CA CYS A 132 5.75 5.11 5.94
C CYS A 132 6.55 5.34 7.22
N ASP A 133 7.19 4.32 7.77
CA ASP A 133 8.00 4.43 8.99
C ASP A 133 9.12 5.48 8.78
N TRP A 134 9.84 5.45 7.63
CA TRP A 134 10.84 6.45 7.32
C TRP A 134 10.29 7.88 7.28
N LEU A 135 9.07 8.08 6.74
CA LEU A 135 8.44 9.39 6.63
C LEU A 135 7.82 9.86 7.96
N VAL A 136 7.16 8.95 8.69
CA VAL A 136 6.47 9.22 9.96
C VAL A 136 7.47 9.65 11.04
N ASP A 137 8.59 8.93 11.15
CA ASP A 137 9.65 9.23 12.13
C ASP A 137 10.28 10.61 11.89
N ALA A 138 10.35 11.03 10.61
CA ALA A 138 10.97 12.31 10.25
C ALA A 138 10.02 13.51 10.28
N MET A 139 8.70 13.30 10.10
CA MET A 139 7.75 14.38 9.77
C MET A 139 6.50 14.43 10.64
N ALA A 140 6.45 13.72 11.75
CA ALA A 140 5.35 13.74 12.74
C ALA A 140 3.95 13.52 12.10
N VAL A 141 3.79 12.55 11.23
CA VAL A 141 2.53 12.20 10.57
C VAL A 141 1.57 11.59 11.57
N THR A 142 0.32 12.04 11.59
CA THR A 142 -0.72 11.58 12.52
C THR A 142 -1.86 10.83 11.85
N GLU A 143 -1.97 10.89 10.53
CA GLU A 143 -2.97 10.18 9.73
C GLU A 143 -2.42 9.91 8.33
N ALA A 144 -2.97 8.94 7.63
CA ALA A 144 -2.61 8.67 6.24
C ALA A 144 -3.83 8.65 5.32
N ARG A 145 -3.69 9.17 4.10
CA ARG A 145 -4.72 9.12 3.06
C ARG A 145 -4.38 8.05 2.04
N VAL A 146 -5.28 7.10 1.83
CA VAL A 146 -5.07 6.00 0.88
C VAL A 146 -6.00 6.16 -0.32
N VAL A 147 -5.40 6.17 -1.52
CA VAL A 147 -6.09 6.16 -2.80
C VAL A 147 -5.55 5.05 -3.69
N GLY A 148 -6.33 4.59 -4.66
CA GLY A 148 -5.99 3.49 -5.57
C GLY A 148 -6.75 2.21 -5.24
N GLY A 149 -6.31 1.08 -5.81
CA GLY A 149 -7.01 -0.20 -5.73
C GLY A 149 -7.28 -0.70 -4.31
N VAL A 150 -6.36 -0.45 -3.39
CA VAL A 150 -6.48 -0.79 -1.95
C VAL A 150 -7.70 -0.15 -1.31
N ALA A 151 -8.07 1.07 -1.69
CA ALA A 151 -9.22 1.78 -1.15
C ALA A 151 -10.56 1.10 -1.46
N ASN A 152 -10.62 0.27 -2.50
CA ASN A 152 -11.82 -0.46 -2.92
C ASN A 152 -12.02 -1.79 -2.19
N SER A 153 -11.00 -2.31 -1.51
CA SER A 153 -11.11 -3.53 -0.70
C SER A 153 -11.86 -3.26 0.61
N LYS A 154 -12.57 -4.27 1.11
CA LYS A 154 -13.22 -4.21 2.42
C LYS A 154 -12.27 -4.55 3.57
N ILE A 155 -11.16 -5.20 3.27
CA ILE A 155 -10.22 -5.76 4.25
C ILE A 155 -8.94 -4.93 4.32
N TRP A 156 -8.39 -4.55 3.17
CA TRP A 156 -7.08 -3.90 3.10
C TRP A 156 -6.98 -2.59 3.89
N PRO A 157 -7.99 -1.69 3.89
CA PRO A 157 -7.91 -0.48 4.69
C PRO A 157 -7.68 -0.72 6.18
N GLN A 158 -8.29 -1.78 6.75
CA GLN A 158 -8.06 -2.13 8.15
C GLN A 158 -6.66 -2.71 8.36
N LEU A 159 -6.18 -3.57 7.44
CA LEU A 159 -4.81 -4.08 7.50
C LEU A 159 -3.76 -2.95 7.43
N PHE A 160 -4.01 -1.92 6.61
CA PHE A 160 -3.14 -0.74 6.56
C PHE A 160 -3.17 0.07 7.84
N ALA A 161 -4.36 0.33 8.41
CA ALA A 161 -4.50 1.05 9.67
C ALA A 161 -3.75 0.34 10.80
N ASP A 162 -3.97 -0.96 10.94
CA ASP A 162 -3.35 -1.79 11.97
C ASP A 162 -1.83 -1.93 11.76
N ALA A 163 -1.37 -2.13 10.50
CA ALA A 163 0.06 -2.26 10.20
C ALA A 163 0.83 -0.96 10.46
N MET A 164 0.26 0.19 10.11
CA MET A 164 0.89 1.51 10.27
C MET A 164 0.66 2.11 11.65
N ASN A 165 -0.28 1.58 12.42
CA ASN A 165 -0.78 2.17 13.67
C ASN A 165 -1.18 3.64 13.48
N LEU A 166 -1.87 3.94 12.37
CA LEU A 166 -2.34 5.27 12.00
C LEU A 166 -3.78 5.20 11.48
N PRO A 167 -4.61 6.21 11.77
CA PRO A 167 -5.89 6.38 11.10
C PRO A 167 -5.71 6.48 9.58
N ILE A 168 -6.48 5.70 8.82
CA ILE A 168 -6.48 5.72 7.37
C ILE A 168 -7.73 6.44 6.87
N LEU A 169 -7.56 7.51 6.12
CA LEU A 169 -8.61 8.23 5.45
C LEU A 169 -8.76 7.74 4.00
N ILE A 170 -9.95 7.34 3.62
CA ILE A 170 -10.28 6.86 2.28
C ILE A 170 -11.25 7.87 1.66
N PRO A 171 -10.79 8.73 0.75
CA PRO A 171 -11.66 9.67 0.04
C PRO A 171 -12.71 8.92 -0.80
N ASP A 172 -13.91 9.45 -0.83
CA ASP A 172 -14.99 8.96 -1.71
C ASP A 172 -14.75 9.47 -3.14
N VAL A 173 -13.73 8.93 -3.78
CA VAL A 173 -13.33 9.28 -5.14
C VAL A 173 -12.82 8.04 -5.86
N LYS A 174 -13.35 7.76 -7.05
CA LYS A 174 -12.92 6.60 -7.85
C LYS A 174 -11.50 6.76 -8.41
N GLU A 175 -11.21 7.96 -8.93
CA GLU A 175 -9.97 8.27 -9.63
C GLU A 175 -9.30 9.50 -8.99
N GLY A 176 -8.60 9.28 -7.86
CA GLY A 176 -7.96 10.36 -7.10
C GLY A 176 -6.91 11.13 -7.90
N GLY A 177 -6.14 10.45 -8.77
CA GLY A 177 -5.17 11.10 -9.64
C GLY A 177 -5.83 12.03 -10.69
N ALA A 178 -6.93 11.59 -11.29
CA ALA A 178 -7.70 12.42 -12.24
C ALA A 178 -8.30 13.64 -11.54
N LEU A 179 -8.85 13.48 -10.33
CA LEU A 179 -9.37 14.59 -9.53
C LEU A 179 -8.26 15.60 -9.19
N GLY A 180 -7.08 15.13 -8.73
CA GLY A 180 -5.95 16.01 -8.43
C GLY A 180 -5.49 16.80 -9.69
N THR A 181 -5.43 16.14 -10.85
CA THR A 181 -5.10 16.80 -12.11
C THR A 181 -6.16 17.84 -12.50
N ALA A 182 -7.45 17.54 -12.30
CA ALA A 182 -8.52 18.49 -12.55
C ALA A 182 -8.45 19.72 -11.62
N MET A 183 -8.08 19.53 -10.34
CA MET A 183 -7.85 20.65 -9.42
C MET A 183 -6.71 21.56 -9.89
N LEU A 184 -5.59 20.96 -10.33
CA LEU A 184 -4.45 21.71 -10.88
C LEU A 184 -4.85 22.50 -12.14
N ALA A 185 -5.59 21.88 -13.06
CA ALA A 185 -6.08 22.53 -14.25
C ALA A 185 -7.04 23.69 -13.94
N ALA A 186 -7.93 23.52 -12.95
CA ALA A 186 -8.87 24.53 -12.52
C ALA A 186 -8.17 25.76 -11.91
N VAL A 187 -7.10 25.54 -11.12
CA VAL A 187 -6.26 26.64 -10.60
C VAL A 187 -5.50 27.32 -11.74
N GLY A 188 -4.90 26.56 -12.66
CA GLY A 188 -4.20 27.10 -13.83
C GLY A 188 -5.08 27.90 -14.76
N ALA A 189 -6.37 27.54 -14.89
CA ALA A 189 -7.39 28.28 -15.64
C ALA A 189 -7.99 29.49 -14.88
N GLY A 190 -7.59 29.72 -13.63
CA GLY A 190 -8.10 30.83 -12.81
C GLY A 190 -9.49 30.57 -12.22
N ALA A 191 -10.02 29.34 -12.27
CA ALA A 191 -11.31 28.99 -11.65
C ALA A 191 -11.24 28.98 -10.11
N TYR A 192 -10.06 28.70 -9.56
CA TYR A 192 -9.77 28.78 -8.12
C TYR A 192 -8.47 29.54 -7.88
N PRO A 193 -8.35 30.29 -6.77
CA PRO A 193 -7.17 31.10 -6.47
C PRO A 193 -5.94 30.28 -6.11
N ASN A 194 -6.11 29.06 -5.59
CA ASN A 194 -5.05 28.13 -5.17
C ASN A 194 -5.58 26.71 -5.04
N LEU A 195 -4.69 25.75 -4.80
CA LEU A 195 -5.04 24.34 -4.63
C LEU A 195 -5.90 24.06 -3.39
N ALA A 196 -5.70 24.79 -2.30
CA ALA A 196 -6.51 24.63 -1.09
C ALA A 196 -7.98 24.95 -1.38
N ALA A 197 -8.25 26.05 -2.12
CA ALA A 197 -9.60 26.42 -2.52
C ALA A 197 -10.22 25.40 -3.50
N ALA A 198 -9.43 24.91 -4.44
CA ALA A 198 -9.87 23.86 -5.38
C ALA A 198 -10.17 22.56 -4.62
N ALA A 199 -9.31 22.13 -3.69
CA ALA A 199 -9.51 20.94 -2.87
C ALA A 199 -10.75 21.04 -1.97
N ALA A 200 -11.00 22.21 -1.37
CA ALA A 200 -12.18 22.45 -0.56
C ALA A 200 -13.49 22.38 -1.38
N ALA A 201 -13.47 22.85 -2.64
CA ALA A 201 -14.63 22.88 -3.51
C ALA A 201 -14.88 21.58 -4.29
N MET A 202 -13.82 20.89 -4.71
CA MET A 202 -13.86 19.70 -5.58
C MET A 202 -13.59 18.41 -4.82
N GLY A 203 -13.08 18.50 -3.58
CA GLY A 203 -12.78 17.34 -2.74
C GLY A 203 -14.05 16.62 -2.32
N SER A 204 -13.89 15.37 -1.92
CA SER A 204 -14.95 14.52 -1.39
C SER A 204 -14.80 14.31 0.12
N SER A 205 -15.88 13.84 0.76
CA SER A 205 -15.79 13.24 2.10
C SER A 205 -14.80 12.08 2.12
N ALA A 206 -14.27 11.78 3.28
CA ALA A 206 -13.43 10.63 3.48
C ALA A 206 -14.02 9.72 4.58
N ARG A 207 -13.99 8.42 4.35
CA ARG A 207 -14.25 7.42 5.39
C ARG A 207 -12.95 7.20 6.17
N GLN A 208 -13.02 7.24 7.48
CA GLN A 208 -11.91 6.94 8.38
C GLN A 208 -11.96 5.47 8.82
N VAL A 209 -10.80 4.86 8.89
CA VAL A 209 -10.58 3.52 9.46
C VAL A 209 -9.49 3.66 10.49
N ASP A 210 -9.87 3.47 11.76
CA ASP A 210 -8.93 3.57 12.89
C ASP A 210 -8.22 2.23 13.12
N PRO A 211 -6.94 2.24 13.56
CA PRO A 211 -6.26 1.04 14.00
C PRO A 211 -6.93 0.47 15.24
N THR A 212 -6.94 -0.86 15.34
CA THR A 212 -7.43 -1.57 16.52
C THR A 212 -6.27 -2.04 17.39
N PRO A 213 -6.33 -1.96 18.73
CA PRO A 213 -5.22 -2.42 19.59
C PRO A 213 -4.79 -3.86 19.30
N GLU A 214 -5.75 -4.77 19.12
CA GLU A 214 -5.50 -6.17 18.79
C GLU A 214 -4.87 -6.33 17.40
N GLY A 215 -5.39 -5.59 16.40
CA GLY A 215 -4.86 -5.60 15.04
C GLY A 215 -3.43 -5.07 14.97
N VAL A 216 -3.14 -3.99 15.69
CA VAL A 216 -1.79 -3.41 15.78
C VAL A 216 -0.79 -4.42 16.37
N GLU A 217 -1.14 -5.06 17.49
CA GLU A 217 -0.28 -6.07 18.11
C GLU A 217 -0.01 -7.24 17.15
N LYS A 218 -1.07 -7.76 16.53
CA LYS A 218 -0.99 -8.84 15.56
C LYS A 218 -0.14 -8.48 14.32
N MET A 219 -0.37 -7.29 13.77
CA MET A 219 0.39 -6.83 12.60
C MET A 219 1.85 -6.53 12.95
N ALA A 220 2.15 -6.08 14.17
CA ALA A 220 3.54 -5.91 14.63
C ALA A 220 4.29 -7.24 14.68
N GLN A 221 3.67 -8.30 15.21
CA GLN A 221 4.26 -9.65 15.25
C GLN A 221 4.51 -10.19 13.83
N ARG A 222 3.55 -10.01 12.92
CA ARG A 222 3.66 -10.45 11.53
C ARG A 222 4.69 -9.63 10.74
N TYR A 223 4.79 -8.34 11.01
CA TYR A 223 5.82 -7.48 10.43
C TYR A 223 7.22 -7.87 10.88
N ALA A 224 7.39 -8.28 12.15
CA ALA A 224 8.66 -8.80 12.63
C ALA A 224 9.09 -10.07 11.86
N ALA A 225 8.16 -11.01 11.63
CA ALA A 225 8.42 -12.20 10.81
C ALA A 225 8.74 -11.85 9.34
N PHE A 226 8.04 -10.89 8.75
CA PHE A 226 8.30 -10.37 7.41
C PHE A 226 9.70 -9.74 7.32
N SER A 227 10.08 -8.91 8.28
CA SER A 227 11.41 -8.26 8.32
C SER A 227 12.52 -9.28 8.54
N GLN A 228 12.29 -10.29 9.37
CA GLN A 228 13.23 -11.40 9.57
C GLN A 228 13.42 -12.18 8.25
N GLN A 229 12.34 -12.44 7.51
CA GLN A 229 12.46 -13.14 6.22
C GLN A 229 13.32 -12.35 5.22
N ILE A 230 13.14 -11.04 5.13
CA ILE A 230 14.00 -10.19 4.30
C ILE A 230 15.47 -10.33 4.72
N SER A 231 15.76 -10.27 6.03
CA SER A 231 17.13 -10.39 6.55
C SER A 231 17.77 -11.75 6.25
N VAL A 232 16.96 -12.82 6.20
CA VAL A 232 17.44 -14.17 5.86
C VAL A 232 17.78 -14.29 4.38
N GLU A 233 16.95 -13.65 3.51
CA GLU A 233 17.12 -13.72 2.05
C GLU A 233 18.17 -12.73 1.52
N GLU A 234 18.40 -11.63 2.20
CA GLU A 234 19.27 -10.55 1.74
C GLU A 234 20.68 -11.02 1.33
N PRO A 235 21.38 -11.89 2.09
CA PRO A 235 22.69 -12.40 1.67
C PRO A 235 22.63 -13.14 0.33
N TRP A 236 21.60 -13.97 0.13
CA TRP A 236 21.41 -14.71 -1.10
C TRP A 236 21.12 -13.77 -2.29
N TRP A 237 20.30 -12.75 -2.12
CA TRP A 237 20.02 -11.76 -3.16
C TRP A 237 21.26 -10.93 -3.54
N ARG A 238 22.11 -10.62 -2.57
CA ARG A 238 23.35 -9.85 -2.82
C ARG A 238 24.42 -10.68 -3.54
N ASP A 239 24.47 -11.98 -3.29
CA ASP A 239 25.50 -12.87 -3.83
C ASP A 239 25.14 -13.44 -5.21
N ASN A 240 23.84 -13.46 -5.58
CA ASN A 240 23.34 -14.07 -6.82
C ASN A 240 22.81 -13.02 -7.82
N LYS A 241 23.63 -12.00 -8.08
CA LYS A 241 23.37 -10.97 -9.10
C LYS A 241 23.56 -11.49 -10.50
#